data_b41f66cc6eccdfb6365cff46fa2c79aa
#
_entry.id   b41f66cc6eccdfb6365cff46fa2c79aa
#
_cell.length_a   1.000
_cell.length_b   1.000
_cell.length_c   1.000
_cell.angle_alpha   90.00
_cell.angle_beta   90.00
_cell.angle_gamma   90.00
#
_symmetry.space_group_name_H-M   'P 1'
#
loop_
_entity.id
_entity.type
_entity.pdbx_description
1 polymer ?
#
loop_
_entity_poly.entity_id
_entity_poly.type
_entity_poly.pdbx_seq_one_letter_code
_entity_poly.pdbx_strand_id
1 'polypeptide(L)'
;MKAKYALIALLAITFWNCDDNTAGLGLGMFPGSDQNINGKLTTFDVTTQSIPVGEVYAKTNIGYVGKFTDEIFGTYQAGFLVQLNCPEGMTFPEAFKGDYNSGTGKMIADFNNVEESVHKNYTTIKDGETSIGNCQINIYLWYDSYFGDSLTACRLSMYELDKKKEGTNEYWYKDPNAYYTNIDPDLYYDKETSLLGRKSYTAVDLSVSDSIRNLSTYTPYVKITLDKARTEELGKELLKEGRTKDLYKKFQDIFPGLYVESDYGDGTILYVNAVQMDVAFLEHARDSITGAKLRTSLGKDSVVYAGRSFTSTREVIQANKLENGTKIEECIDRKDCTYLKSPAGIFTEVTLPIEEISNTLGSDTLNAVKLSIPIYNEATSDKKFGMSVPRSVLLIRKKYKDDFFKNNELSDGIKSSLFDYSSSTGNLTAYTFNNITQMVNNCLADKDKGEDWNKFVLIPVLVTKDSSANSNYGTSSNVISIQHDLKPGYARLKGGANATDPTLSEDEQDKYLSLIHI
;
A
#
# COMPACT_ATOMS: atom_id res chain seq x y z
N MET A 1 6.71 60.06 14.08
CA MET A 1 5.93 58.96 13.45
C MET A 1 6.36 58.63 11.99
N LYS A 2 7.10 59.48 11.28
CA LYS A 2 7.45 59.23 9.87
C LYS A 2 8.70 58.32 9.66
N ALA A 3 9.59 58.19 10.65
CA ALA A 3 10.80 57.34 10.52
C ALA A 3 10.53 55.82 10.63
N LYS A 4 9.49 55.41 11.35
CA LYS A 4 9.12 53.99 11.50
C LYS A 4 8.58 53.39 10.20
N TYR A 5 7.88 54.16 9.39
CA TYR A 5 7.35 53.70 8.11
C TYR A 5 8.40 53.64 7.01
N ALA A 6 9.44 54.49 7.09
CA ALA A 6 10.56 54.42 6.19
C ALA A 6 11.43 53.17 6.40
N LEU A 7 11.56 52.69 7.67
CA LEU A 7 12.27 51.47 7.99
C LEU A 7 11.51 50.22 7.52
N ILE A 8 10.18 50.21 7.64
CA ILE A 8 9.33 49.12 7.15
C ILE A 8 9.32 49.08 5.62
N ALA A 9 9.32 50.22 4.95
CA ALA A 9 9.40 50.28 3.49
C ALA A 9 10.79 49.82 2.98
N LEU A 10 11.87 50.10 3.71
CA LEU A 10 13.22 49.63 3.37
C LEU A 10 13.34 48.10 3.57
N LEU A 11 12.71 47.51 4.62
CA LEU A 11 12.68 46.08 4.82
C LEU A 11 11.82 45.36 3.75
N ALA A 12 10.74 45.97 3.28
CA ALA A 12 9.87 45.35 2.26
C ALA A 12 10.55 45.23 0.88
N ILE A 13 11.53 46.09 0.58
CA ILE A 13 12.27 46.06 -0.69
C ILE A 13 13.32 44.93 -0.71
N THR A 14 13.76 44.48 0.47
CA THR A 14 14.76 43.38 0.57
C THR A 14 14.18 41.98 0.38
N PHE A 15 12.84 41.81 0.36
CA PHE A 15 12.19 40.52 0.17
C PHE A 15 11.67 40.26 -1.25
N TRP A 16 11.91 41.14 -2.18
CA TRP A 16 11.41 41.02 -3.55
C TRP A 16 12.39 40.42 -4.55
N ASN A 17 13.46 39.81 -4.08
CA ASN A 17 14.44 39.17 -4.96
C ASN A 17 14.70 37.73 -4.50
N CYS A 18 13.64 36.89 -4.43
CA CYS A 18 13.80 35.44 -4.47
C CYS A 18 13.67 35.00 -5.93
N ASP A 19 14.70 35.31 -6.71
CA ASP A 19 14.96 34.60 -7.94
C ASP A 19 15.70 33.32 -7.56
N ASP A 20 15.13 32.18 -7.91
CA ASP A 20 15.55 30.82 -7.52
C ASP A 20 16.88 30.38 -8.18
N ASN A 21 17.76 31.33 -8.43
CA ASN A 21 19.06 31.14 -9.06
C ASN A 21 20.17 30.96 -8.01
N THR A 22 19.97 29.94 -7.11
CA THR A 22 20.98 29.58 -6.10
C THR A 22 22.32 29.12 -6.71
N ALA A 23 22.36 28.77 -7.99
CA ALA A 23 23.60 28.47 -8.71
C ALA A 23 24.48 29.71 -8.92
N GLY A 24 23.90 30.92 -8.91
CA GLY A 24 24.64 32.19 -9.06
C GLY A 24 25.19 32.79 -7.76
N LEU A 25 24.67 32.38 -6.59
CA LEU A 25 25.03 32.95 -5.29
C LEU A 25 26.45 32.56 -4.82
N GLY A 26 27.03 31.48 -5.32
CA GLY A 26 28.40 31.07 -5.02
C GLY A 26 29.50 31.84 -5.83
N LEU A 27 29.14 32.32 -7.01
CA LEU A 27 30.08 32.98 -7.93
C LEU A 27 30.42 34.45 -7.55
N GLY A 28 29.55 35.09 -6.76
CA GLY A 28 29.74 36.50 -6.36
C GLY A 28 30.52 36.71 -5.05
N MET A 29 30.88 35.66 -4.33
CA MET A 29 31.56 35.76 -3.03
C MET A 29 33.10 35.65 -3.08
N PHE A 30 33.69 35.36 -4.24
CA PHE A 30 35.14 35.22 -4.36
C PHE A 30 35.74 36.41 -5.14
N PRO A 31 36.88 36.94 -4.70
CA PRO A 31 37.57 38.00 -5.46
C PRO A 31 37.93 37.49 -6.86
N GLY A 32 37.57 38.25 -7.89
CA GLY A 32 37.64 37.85 -9.31
C GLY A 32 39.04 37.63 -9.88
N SER A 33 40.06 37.36 -9.07
CA SER A 33 41.45 37.22 -9.54
C SER A 33 42.07 35.82 -9.34
N ASP A 34 41.43 34.90 -8.59
CA ASP A 34 42.16 33.69 -8.19
C ASP A 34 41.52 32.34 -8.53
N GLN A 35 40.33 32.30 -9.14
CA GLN A 35 39.76 31.04 -9.60
C GLN A 35 39.04 31.24 -10.94
N ASN A 36 39.62 30.81 -12.04
CA ASN A 36 38.96 30.65 -13.35
C ASN A 36 37.94 29.51 -13.34
N ILE A 37 36.95 29.54 -12.44
CA ILE A 37 35.81 28.61 -12.50
C ILE A 37 34.75 29.26 -13.38
N ASN A 38 34.76 28.92 -14.66
CA ASN A 38 33.71 29.29 -15.61
C ASN A 38 32.61 28.24 -15.56
N GLY A 39 31.51 28.54 -14.84
CA GLY A 39 30.28 27.70 -14.91
C GLY A 39 29.55 27.99 -16.23
N LYS A 40 29.26 26.97 -17.01
CA LYS A 40 28.43 27.03 -18.22
C LYS A 40 27.14 26.23 -17.98
N LEU A 41 26.00 26.87 -18.23
CA LEU A 41 24.69 26.16 -18.23
C LEU A 41 24.40 25.67 -19.66
N THR A 42 24.13 24.38 -19.79
CA THR A 42 23.73 23.76 -21.06
C THR A 42 22.46 22.95 -20.83
N THR A 43 21.56 22.98 -21.81
CA THR A 43 20.28 22.23 -21.75
C THR A 43 20.28 21.20 -22.87
N PHE A 44 19.76 20.03 -22.57
CA PHE A 44 19.61 18.93 -23.53
C PHE A 44 18.19 18.37 -23.46
N ASP A 45 17.73 17.84 -24.57
CA ASP A 45 16.43 17.22 -24.70
C ASP A 45 16.45 15.79 -24.14
N VAL A 46 15.38 15.42 -23.48
CA VAL A 46 15.23 14.11 -22.86
C VAL A 46 14.09 13.36 -23.55
N THR A 47 14.37 12.17 -24.03
CA THR A 47 13.37 11.31 -24.66
C THR A 47 12.65 10.52 -23.59
N THR A 48 11.32 10.48 -23.67
CA THR A 48 10.48 9.70 -22.78
C THR A 48 9.49 8.84 -23.54
N GLN A 49 9.16 7.68 -22.99
CA GLN A 49 8.12 6.81 -23.54
C GLN A 49 7.34 6.10 -22.42
N SER A 50 6.04 5.86 -22.66
CA SER A 50 5.24 5.01 -21.80
C SER A 50 5.66 3.56 -21.96
N ILE A 51 5.85 2.85 -20.86
CA ILE A 51 6.12 1.41 -20.87
C ILE A 51 5.08 0.66 -20.05
N PRO A 52 4.61 -0.52 -20.53
CA PRO A 52 3.68 -1.33 -19.76
C PRO A 52 4.35 -1.89 -18.50
N VAL A 53 3.56 -2.00 -17.46
CA VAL A 53 3.97 -2.65 -16.21
C VAL A 53 3.07 -3.84 -16.02
N GLY A 54 3.57 -5.03 -16.26
CA GLY A 54 2.79 -6.26 -16.11
C GLY A 54 2.61 -6.63 -14.63
N GLU A 55 3.67 -6.51 -13.88
CA GLU A 55 3.71 -6.90 -12.46
C GLU A 55 4.70 -6.04 -11.69
N VAL A 56 4.45 -5.86 -10.41
CA VAL A 56 5.37 -5.19 -9.49
C VAL A 56 5.53 -6.02 -8.23
N TYR A 57 6.74 -6.03 -7.66
CA TYR A 57 6.98 -6.58 -6.34
C TYR A 57 6.50 -5.59 -5.28
N ALA A 58 5.55 -5.99 -4.46
CA ALA A 58 4.95 -5.11 -3.45
C ALA A 58 4.73 -5.85 -2.12
N LYS A 59 5.68 -5.71 -1.22
CA LYS A 59 5.53 -6.17 0.16
C LYS A 59 4.85 -5.08 0.99
N THR A 60 3.55 -5.22 1.20
CA THR A 60 2.73 -4.24 1.92
C THR A 60 1.87 -4.93 2.97
N ASN A 61 1.45 -4.17 3.98
CA ASN A 61 0.46 -4.59 4.97
C ASN A 61 -0.94 -4.01 4.70
N ILE A 62 -1.17 -3.46 3.50
CA ILE A 62 -2.48 -2.97 3.07
C ILE A 62 -3.02 -3.90 1.99
N GLY A 63 -4.22 -4.42 2.22
CA GLY A 63 -4.97 -5.18 1.21
C GLY A 63 -5.86 -4.24 0.41
N TYR A 64 -5.81 -4.32 -0.91
CA TYR A 64 -6.68 -3.57 -1.80
C TYR A 64 -7.77 -4.49 -2.35
N VAL A 65 -9.05 -4.08 -2.22
CA VAL A 65 -10.15 -4.87 -2.74
C VAL A 65 -11.24 -3.97 -3.31
N GLY A 66 -11.71 -4.32 -4.50
CA GLY A 66 -12.76 -3.59 -5.20
C GLY A 66 -12.53 -3.54 -6.70
N LYS A 67 -13.41 -2.78 -7.37
CA LYS A 67 -13.35 -2.56 -8.80
C LYS A 67 -13.68 -1.10 -9.11
N PHE A 68 -12.98 -0.53 -10.07
CA PHE A 68 -13.18 0.83 -10.52
C PHE A 68 -12.97 0.93 -12.03
N THR A 69 -13.88 1.60 -12.73
CA THR A 69 -13.76 1.85 -14.16
C THR A 69 -13.55 3.34 -14.43
N ASP A 70 -12.41 3.66 -15.04
CA ASP A 70 -12.01 4.99 -15.45
C ASP A 70 -12.21 5.19 -16.96
N GLU A 71 -12.54 6.41 -17.38
CA GLU A 71 -12.80 6.74 -18.77
C GLU A 71 -11.54 6.64 -19.66
N ILE A 72 -10.36 6.91 -19.09
CA ILE A 72 -9.08 6.95 -19.81
C ILE A 72 -8.44 5.56 -19.85
N PHE A 73 -8.32 4.92 -18.66
CA PHE A 73 -7.54 3.70 -18.49
C PHE A 73 -8.39 2.42 -18.47
N GLY A 74 -9.72 2.54 -18.47
CA GLY A 74 -10.62 1.40 -18.39
C GLY A 74 -10.74 0.83 -16.98
N THR A 75 -11.00 -0.46 -16.89
CA THR A 75 -11.27 -1.15 -15.62
C THR A 75 -9.99 -1.43 -14.87
N TYR A 76 -10.03 -1.18 -13.56
CA TYR A 76 -9.06 -1.64 -12.58
C TYR A 76 -9.77 -2.49 -11.54
N GLN A 77 -9.20 -3.64 -11.21
CA GLN A 77 -9.72 -4.55 -10.19
C GLN A 77 -8.62 -4.98 -9.24
N ALA A 78 -8.95 -5.06 -7.96
CA ALA A 78 -8.05 -5.45 -6.90
C ALA A 78 -8.67 -6.53 -6.02
N GLY A 79 -7.84 -7.46 -5.59
CA GLY A 79 -8.09 -8.46 -4.55
C GLY A 79 -6.79 -8.70 -3.80
N PHE A 80 -6.87 -9.35 -2.65
CA PHE A 80 -5.68 -9.61 -1.87
C PHE A 80 -5.73 -10.95 -1.11
N LEU A 81 -4.55 -11.51 -0.93
CA LEU A 81 -4.27 -12.68 -0.13
C LEU A 81 -3.63 -12.25 1.18
N VAL A 82 -4.05 -12.84 2.31
CA VAL A 82 -3.50 -12.50 3.62
C VAL A 82 -3.49 -13.70 4.55
N GLN A 83 -2.43 -13.81 5.34
CA GLN A 83 -2.33 -14.72 6.47
C GLN A 83 -2.57 -13.97 7.79
N LEU A 84 -2.97 -14.73 8.81
CA LEU A 84 -3.12 -14.21 10.16
C LEU A 84 -1.97 -14.69 11.04
N ASN A 85 -1.54 -13.84 11.96
CA ASN A 85 -0.48 -14.16 12.91
C ASN A 85 -1.04 -14.80 14.18
N CYS A 86 -0.35 -15.81 14.67
CA CYS A 86 -0.54 -16.39 15.99
C CYS A 86 0.75 -16.20 16.78
N PRO A 87 0.82 -15.26 17.72
CA PRO A 87 2.02 -15.00 18.50
C PRO A 87 2.50 -16.21 19.29
N GLU A 88 3.81 -16.33 19.44
CA GLU A 88 4.42 -17.40 20.23
C GLU A 88 3.86 -17.42 21.66
N GLY A 89 3.56 -18.60 22.15
CA GLY A 89 3.02 -18.79 23.49
C GLY A 89 1.56 -18.40 23.68
N MET A 90 0.83 -18.00 22.59
CA MET A 90 -0.59 -17.75 22.66
C MET A 90 -1.34 -19.04 23.03
N THR A 91 -2.25 -18.92 23.98
CA THR A 91 -3.20 -19.96 24.36
C THR A 91 -4.60 -19.38 24.45
N PHE A 92 -5.62 -20.23 24.29
CA PHE A 92 -6.98 -19.80 24.64
C PHE A 92 -7.11 -19.50 26.14
N PRO A 93 -8.10 -18.69 26.57
CA PRO A 93 -8.38 -18.47 27.96
C PRO A 93 -8.58 -19.77 28.73
N GLU A 94 -8.26 -19.80 30.01
CA GLU A 94 -8.42 -21.04 30.82
C GLU A 94 -9.86 -21.51 30.90
N ALA A 95 -10.80 -20.58 30.88
CA ALA A 95 -12.20 -20.87 30.71
C ALA A 95 -12.49 -21.85 29.56
N PHE A 96 -11.67 -21.78 28.52
CA PHE A 96 -11.77 -22.60 27.34
C PHE A 96 -11.07 -23.97 27.44
N LYS A 97 -10.26 -24.14 28.48
CA LYS A 97 -9.55 -25.41 28.73
C LYS A 97 -10.40 -26.43 29.46
N GLY A 98 -11.60 -26.04 29.92
CA GLY A 98 -12.50 -26.92 30.64
C GLY A 98 -12.08 -27.23 32.08
N ASP A 99 -11.06 -26.54 32.61
CA ASP A 99 -10.57 -26.73 33.97
C ASP A 99 -10.87 -25.52 34.84
N TYR A 100 -11.49 -25.77 35.99
CA TYR A 100 -11.72 -24.77 36.99
C TYR A 100 -10.54 -24.67 37.96
N ASN A 101 -10.00 -23.49 38.11
CA ASN A 101 -8.98 -23.19 39.08
C ASN A 101 -9.56 -22.34 40.20
N SER A 102 -10.03 -23.01 41.27
CA SER A 102 -10.59 -22.38 42.45
C SER A 102 -9.60 -21.45 43.19
N GLY A 103 -8.29 -21.67 43.01
CA GLY A 103 -7.23 -20.86 43.65
C GLY A 103 -6.94 -19.55 42.93
N THR A 104 -7.33 -19.40 41.67
CA THR A 104 -7.07 -18.18 40.89
C THR A 104 -8.29 -17.31 40.68
N GLY A 105 -9.47 -17.76 41.10
CA GLY A 105 -10.72 -17.06 40.85
C GLY A 105 -11.13 -16.93 39.40
N LYS A 106 -10.55 -17.74 38.50
CA LYS A 106 -10.85 -17.68 37.10
C LYS A 106 -12.09 -18.47 36.74
N MET A 107 -12.90 -17.90 35.87
CA MET A 107 -14.11 -18.50 35.34
C MET A 107 -13.78 -19.70 34.46
N ILE A 108 -14.59 -20.74 34.52
CA ILE A 108 -14.43 -21.97 33.75
C ILE A 108 -15.42 -22.01 32.61
N ALA A 109 -14.96 -22.48 31.46
CA ALA A 109 -15.82 -22.85 30.36
C ALA A 109 -16.66 -24.08 30.71
N ASP A 110 -17.98 -23.93 30.72
CA ASP A 110 -18.92 -25.05 30.70
C ASP A 110 -19.88 -24.83 29.53
N PHE A 111 -19.54 -25.48 28.43
CA PHE A 111 -20.26 -25.30 27.18
C PHE A 111 -21.51 -26.16 27.07
N ASN A 112 -21.69 -27.08 27.99
CA ASN A 112 -22.69 -28.15 27.81
C ASN A 112 -24.11 -27.77 28.20
N ASN A 113 -24.35 -26.62 28.86
CA ASN A 113 -25.65 -26.29 29.43
C ASN A 113 -26.04 -24.79 29.33
N VAL A 114 -25.54 -24.05 28.33
CA VAL A 114 -26.03 -22.71 28.06
C VAL A 114 -27.36 -22.80 27.32
N GLU A 115 -28.37 -22.06 27.79
CA GLU A 115 -29.69 -22.07 27.14
C GLU A 115 -29.60 -21.65 25.67
N GLU A 116 -30.31 -22.32 24.79
CA GLU A 116 -30.33 -22.09 23.34
C GLU A 116 -30.65 -20.63 22.97
N SER A 117 -31.50 -19.97 23.75
CA SER A 117 -31.85 -18.55 23.58
C SER A 117 -30.67 -17.60 23.74
N VAL A 118 -29.67 -17.98 24.56
CA VAL A 118 -28.49 -17.16 24.85
C VAL A 118 -27.38 -17.39 23.82
N HIS A 119 -27.27 -18.61 23.30
CA HIS A 119 -26.19 -18.95 22.36
C HIS A 119 -26.64 -19.21 20.92
N LYS A 120 -27.83 -18.78 20.52
CA LYS A 120 -28.38 -19.01 19.18
C LYS A 120 -27.45 -18.62 18.02
N ASN A 121 -26.54 -17.68 18.24
CA ASN A 121 -25.55 -17.21 17.28
C ASN A 121 -24.21 -17.94 17.40
N TYR A 122 -24.08 -18.88 18.34
CA TYR A 122 -22.88 -19.66 18.59
C TYR A 122 -23.09 -21.09 18.11
N THR A 123 -22.06 -21.68 17.56
CA THR A 123 -22.06 -23.07 17.09
C THR A 123 -21.52 -23.96 18.19
N THR A 124 -22.25 -25.02 18.49
CA THR A 124 -21.80 -26.09 19.42
C THR A 124 -20.72 -26.92 18.76
N ILE A 125 -19.53 -26.92 19.35
CA ILE A 125 -18.36 -27.65 18.88
C ILE A 125 -18.42 -29.05 19.49
N LYS A 126 -18.30 -30.09 18.65
CA LYS A 126 -18.40 -31.49 19.06
C LYS A 126 -17.12 -32.26 18.77
N ASP A 127 -16.82 -33.22 19.66
CA ASP A 127 -15.86 -34.29 19.43
C ASP A 127 -16.59 -35.63 19.56
N GLY A 128 -16.93 -36.23 18.43
CA GLY A 128 -17.91 -37.30 18.36
C GLY A 128 -19.28 -36.79 18.82
N GLU A 129 -19.89 -37.47 19.78
CA GLU A 129 -21.18 -37.08 20.38
C GLU A 129 -21.03 -36.05 21.53
N THR A 130 -19.81 -35.83 21.99
CA THR A 130 -19.56 -34.98 23.16
C THR A 130 -19.43 -33.53 22.74
N SER A 131 -20.21 -32.63 23.36
CA SER A 131 -20.05 -31.20 23.19
C SER A 131 -18.84 -30.70 23.98
N ILE A 132 -17.88 -30.05 23.29
CA ILE A 132 -16.65 -29.56 23.89
C ILE A 132 -16.55 -28.02 23.94
N GLY A 133 -17.51 -27.32 23.32
CA GLY A 133 -17.55 -25.86 23.36
C GLY A 133 -18.68 -25.26 22.55
N ASN A 134 -18.88 -23.96 22.70
CA ASN A 134 -19.72 -23.12 21.84
C ASN A 134 -18.89 -21.96 21.35
N CYS A 135 -18.77 -21.78 20.03
CA CYS A 135 -18.03 -20.63 19.51
C CYS A 135 -18.73 -19.94 18.35
N GLN A 136 -18.32 -18.72 18.10
CA GLN A 136 -18.62 -17.94 16.90
C GLN A 136 -17.29 -17.44 16.35
N ILE A 137 -17.08 -17.58 15.05
CA ILE A 137 -15.89 -17.09 14.39
C ILE A 137 -16.30 -16.00 13.43
N ASN A 138 -15.70 -14.81 13.61
CA ASN A 138 -15.94 -13.64 12.80
C ASN A 138 -14.64 -13.18 12.17
N ILE A 139 -14.67 -12.78 10.90
CA ILE A 139 -13.54 -12.19 10.21
C ILE A 139 -13.90 -10.74 9.90
N TYR A 140 -13.03 -9.83 10.29
CA TYR A 140 -13.15 -8.39 10.09
C TYR A 140 -12.09 -7.91 9.13
N LEU A 141 -12.50 -7.15 8.13
CA LEU A 141 -11.63 -6.37 7.27
C LEU A 141 -11.71 -4.92 7.73
N TRP A 142 -10.73 -4.48 8.49
CA TRP A 142 -10.64 -3.11 8.99
C TRP A 142 -10.01 -2.21 7.93
N TYR A 143 -10.61 -1.06 7.63
CA TYR A 143 -10.05 -0.10 6.68
C TYR A 143 -10.19 1.32 7.22
N ASP A 144 -9.25 2.20 6.88
CA ASP A 144 -9.26 3.61 7.27
C ASP A 144 -9.57 4.53 6.10
N SER A 145 -9.41 4.04 4.88
CA SER A 145 -9.57 4.81 3.66
C SER A 145 -10.03 3.95 2.49
N TYR A 146 -10.49 4.61 1.47
CA TYR A 146 -10.94 4.01 0.21
C TYR A 146 -10.70 4.98 -0.95
N PHE A 147 -10.77 4.48 -2.17
CA PHE A 147 -10.81 5.26 -3.39
C PHE A 147 -12.16 5.11 -4.06
N GLY A 148 -12.68 6.21 -4.65
CA GLY A 148 -13.90 6.19 -5.43
C GLY A 148 -15.15 6.62 -4.66
N ASP A 149 -16.32 6.05 -5.03
CA ASP A 149 -17.61 6.43 -4.46
C ASP A 149 -17.87 5.75 -3.11
N SER A 150 -18.19 6.55 -2.12
CA SER A 150 -18.47 6.08 -0.75
C SER A 150 -19.77 5.26 -0.63
N LEU A 151 -20.70 5.44 -1.54
CA LEU A 151 -22.05 4.87 -1.46
C LEU A 151 -22.34 3.82 -2.54
N THR A 152 -21.40 3.54 -3.42
CA THR A 152 -21.54 2.45 -4.38
C THR A 152 -21.74 1.13 -3.66
N ALA A 153 -22.82 0.43 -4.02
CA ALA A 153 -23.09 -0.90 -3.49
C ALA A 153 -22.08 -1.91 -4.09
N CYS A 154 -21.26 -2.46 -3.24
CA CYS A 154 -20.28 -3.47 -3.58
C CYS A 154 -20.53 -4.77 -2.82
N ARG A 155 -19.98 -5.87 -3.31
CA ARG A 155 -19.96 -7.15 -2.60
C ARG A 155 -18.57 -7.76 -2.72
N LEU A 156 -18.09 -8.29 -1.62
CA LEU A 156 -16.86 -9.10 -1.59
C LEU A 156 -17.17 -10.55 -1.28
N SER A 157 -16.34 -11.42 -1.80
CA SER A 157 -16.24 -12.85 -1.49
C SER A 157 -14.92 -13.11 -0.79
N MET A 158 -14.95 -13.98 0.21
CA MET A 158 -13.79 -14.39 0.99
C MET A 158 -13.62 -15.89 0.92
N TYR A 159 -12.43 -16.34 0.56
CA TYR A 159 -12.10 -17.76 0.39
C TYR A 159 -10.92 -18.12 1.29
N GLU A 160 -10.91 -19.34 1.80
CA GLU A 160 -9.79 -19.87 2.56
C GLU A 160 -8.69 -20.40 1.63
N LEU A 161 -7.41 -20.21 2.02
CA LEU A 161 -6.26 -20.69 1.24
C LEU A 161 -5.94 -22.16 1.56
N ASP A 162 -6.90 -23.04 1.34
CA ASP A 162 -6.86 -24.44 1.74
C ASP A 162 -6.28 -25.39 0.68
N LYS A 163 -5.93 -24.87 -0.51
CA LYS A 163 -5.43 -25.68 -1.60
C LYS A 163 -3.94 -26.02 -1.41
N LYS A 164 -3.64 -27.31 -1.51
CA LYS A 164 -2.28 -27.83 -1.43
C LYS A 164 -1.68 -28.05 -2.81
N LYS A 165 -0.36 -27.99 -2.90
CA LYS A 165 0.39 -28.35 -4.10
C LYS A 165 0.12 -29.83 -4.44
N GLU A 166 -0.14 -30.10 -5.70
CA GLU A 166 -0.44 -31.46 -6.18
C GLU A 166 0.67 -32.45 -5.78
N GLY A 167 0.26 -33.56 -5.20
CA GLY A 167 1.16 -34.62 -4.74
C GLY A 167 1.97 -34.29 -3.47
N THR A 168 1.64 -33.20 -2.78
CA THR A 168 2.31 -32.79 -1.53
C THR A 168 1.30 -32.48 -0.42
N ASN A 169 1.80 -32.30 0.82
CA ASN A 169 1.04 -31.76 1.93
C ASN A 169 1.29 -30.26 2.16
N GLU A 170 1.99 -29.60 1.23
CA GLU A 170 2.35 -28.19 1.36
C GLU A 170 1.27 -27.31 0.74
N TYR A 171 0.88 -26.26 1.47
CA TYR A 171 0.00 -25.22 0.96
C TYR A 171 0.77 -24.27 0.03
N TRP A 172 0.06 -23.73 -0.99
CA TRP A 172 0.63 -22.79 -1.95
C TRP A 172 1.10 -21.47 -1.32
N TYR A 173 0.59 -21.09 -0.15
CA TYR A 173 0.98 -19.84 0.51
C TYR A 173 2.49 -19.74 0.84
N LYS A 174 3.25 -20.82 0.76
CA LYS A 174 4.71 -20.81 0.91
C LYS A 174 5.46 -20.39 -0.34
N ASP A 175 4.74 -19.98 -1.40
CA ASP A 175 5.37 -19.54 -2.65
C ASP A 175 6.12 -18.21 -2.46
N PRO A 176 7.43 -18.13 -2.76
CA PRO A 176 8.20 -16.88 -2.68
C PRO A 176 7.75 -15.80 -3.68
N ASN A 177 6.98 -16.17 -4.71
CA ASN A 177 6.44 -15.24 -5.69
C ASN A 177 5.12 -14.57 -5.25
N ALA A 178 4.60 -14.90 -4.09
CA ALA A 178 3.33 -14.37 -3.59
C ALA A 178 3.26 -12.83 -3.49
N TYR A 179 4.40 -12.14 -3.43
CA TYR A 179 4.43 -10.67 -3.33
C TYR A 179 4.34 -9.92 -4.66
N TYR A 180 4.25 -10.62 -5.80
CA TYR A 180 4.00 -9.98 -7.08
C TYR A 180 2.52 -9.72 -7.30
N THR A 181 2.19 -8.55 -7.88
CA THR A 181 0.81 -8.11 -8.07
C THR A 181 0.02 -8.85 -9.13
N ASN A 182 0.65 -9.77 -9.85
CA ASN A 182 0.04 -10.68 -10.82
C ASN A 182 -0.18 -12.10 -10.28
N ILE A 183 -0.19 -12.28 -8.96
CA ILE A 183 -0.44 -13.60 -8.37
C ILE A 183 -1.70 -14.23 -8.97
N ASP A 184 -1.64 -15.54 -9.18
CA ASP A 184 -2.80 -16.32 -9.58
C ASP A 184 -3.48 -16.90 -8.32
N PRO A 185 -4.60 -16.33 -7.85
CA PRO A 185 -5.25 -16.79 -6.63
C PRO A 185 -5.81 -18.21 -6.73
N ASP A 186 -6.14 -18.68 -7.93
CA ASP A 186 -6.71 -20.01 -8.16
C ASP A 186 -5.74 -21.15 -7.80
N LEU A 187 -4.45 -20.82 -7.65
CA LEU A 187 -3.45 -21.73 -7.09
C LEU A 187 -3.60 -21.95 -5.59
N TYR A 188 -4.23 -21.05 -4.86
CA TYR A 188 -4.24 -21.00 -3.39
C TYR A 188 -5.55 -21.49 -2.78
N TYR A 189 -6.66 -21.43 -3.50
CA TYR A 189 -7.99 -21.84 -3.04
C TYR A 189 -8.80 -22.50 -4.15
N ASP A 190 -9.87 -23.19 -3.77
CA ASP A 190 -10.87 -23.72 -4.69
C ASP A 190 -12.15 -22.88 -4.60
N LYS A 191 -12.58 -22.29 -5.70
CA LYS A 191 -13.69 -21.35 -5.75
C LYS A 191 -15.04 -21.93 -5.34
N GLU A 192 -15.19 -23.27 -5.48
CA GLU A 192 -16.44 -23.97 -5.16
C GLU A 192 -16.50 -24.40 -3.69
N THR A 193 -15.37 -24.81 -3.11
CA THR A 193 -15.33 -25.44 -1.77
C THR A 193 -14.79 -24.54 -0.68
N SER A 194 -13.92 -23.58 -0.98
CA SER A 194 -13.20 -22.76 0.01
C SER A 194 -13.93 -21.48 0.43
N LEU A 195 -15.16 -21.25 -0.04
CA LEU A 195 -15.90 -20.02 0.25
C LEU A 195 -16.25 -19.90 1.74
N LEU A 196 -15.65 -18.93 2.43
CA LEU A 196 -15.96 -18.58 3.82
C LEU A 196 -17.21 -17.72 3.95
N GLY A 197 -17.52 -16.90 2.96
CA GLY A 197 -18.72 -16.08 2.93
C GLY A 197 -18.67 -14.92 1.95
N ARG A 198 -19.83 -14.28 1.79
CA ARG A 198 -20.01 -13.07 0.97
C ARG A 198 -20.64 -11.97 1.79
N LYS A 199 -20.24 -10.73 1.54
CA LYS A 199 -20.79 -9.56 2.23
C LYS A 199 -20.98 -8.40 1.27
N SER A 200 -22.22 -7.90 1.21
CA SER A 200 -22.49 -6.60 0.56
C SER A 200 -22.15 -5.46 1.50
N TYR A 201 -21.56 -4.41 0.96
CA TYR A 201 -21.11 -3.24 1.71
C TYR A 201 -21.15 -1.96 0.87
N THR A 202 -21.05 -0.83 1.53
CA THR A 202 -20.66 0.48 1.00
C THR A 202 -19.44 0.97 1.78
N ALA A 203 -18.57 1.79 1.17
CA ALA A 203 -17.36 2.27 1.87
C ALA A 203 -17.70 3.14 3.10
N VAL A 204 -18.88 3.77 3.12
CA VAL A 204 -19.44 4.42 4.30
C VAL A 204 -20.65 3.62 4.76
N ASP A 205 -20.57 3.02 5.95
CA ASP A 205 -21.68 2.25 6.52
C ASP A 205 -22.75 3.20 7.08
N LEU A 206 -23.84 3.38 6.32
CA LEU A 206 -24.97 4.21 6.73
C LEU A 206 -25.87 3.57 7.80
N SER A 207 -25.68 2.30 8.14
CA SER A 207 -26.38 1.66 9.27
C SER A 207 -25.86 2.14 10.62
N VAL A 208 -24.65 2.71 10.65
CA VAL A 208 -24.03 3.34 11.81
C VAL A 208 -24.38 4.82 11.81
N SER A 209 -24.83 5.36 12.95
CA SER A 209 -25.19 6.78 13.07
C SER A 209 -24.00 7.72 12.88
N ASP A 210 -24.24 8.93 12.38
CA ASP A 210 -23.19 9.95 12.19
C ASP A 210 -22.43 10.26 13.46
N SER A 211 -23.12 10.26 14.62
CA SER A 211 -22.50 10.50 15.91
C SER A 211 -21.45 9.45 16.28
N ILE A 212 -21.63 8.20 15.85
CA ILE A 212 -20.65 7.13 16.03
C ILE A 212 -19.55 7.21 14.97
N ARG A 213 -19.92 7.41 13.71
CA ARG A 213 -18.94 7.51 12.60
C ARG A 213 -17.94 8.65 12.78
N ASN A 214 -18.35 9.73 13.43
CA ASN A 214 -17.52 10.91 13.68
C ASN A 214 -16.63 10.77 14.94
N LEU A 215 -16.69 9.66 15.67
CA LEU A 215 -15.79 9.42 16.79
C LEU A 215 -14.39 9.10 16.26
N SER A 216 -13.37 9.69 16.88
CA SER A 216 -11.96 9.40 16.56
C SER A 216 -11.54 7.94 16.80
N THR A 217 -12.33 7.20 17.55
CA THR A 217 -12.14 5.78 17.85
C THR A 217 -12.89 4.86 16.89
N TYR A 218 -13.75 5.41 16.03
CA TYR A 218 -14.48 4.60 15.06
C TYR A 218 -13.57 4.23 13.88
N THR A 219 -13.45 2.94 13.62
CA THR A 219 -12.80 2.40 12.42
C THR A 219 -13.82 1.57 11.67
N PRO A 220 -14.09 1.85 10.39
CA PRO A 220 -15.03 1.07 9.59
C PRO A 220 -14.46 -0.33 9.30
N TYR A 221 -15.38 -1.28 9.12
CA TYR A 221 -15.01 -2.66 8.79
C TYR A 221 -16.08 -3.36 7.95
N VAL A 222 -15.66 -4.38 7.21
CA VAL A 222 -16.56 -5.37 6.63
C VAL A 222 -16.43 -6.66 7.44
N LYS A 223 -17.55 -7.17 7.95
CA LYS A 223 -17.58 -8.36 8.80
C LYS A 223 -18.22 -9.53 8.08
N ILE A 224 -17.55 -10.68 8.12
CA ILE A 224 -18.10 -11.99 7.74
C ILE A 224 -18.11 -12.89 8.98
N THR A 225 -19.25 -13.52 9.24
CA THR A 225 -19.38 -14.56 10.26
C THR A 225 -19.35 -15.92 9.56
N LEU A 226 -18.48 -16.81 9.98
CA LEU A 226 -18.40 -18.15 9.41
C LEU A 226 -19.70 -18.92 9.67
N ASP A 227 -20.07 -19.79 8.74
CA ASP A 227 -21.21 -20.67 8.91
C ASP A 227 -20.98 -21.73 10.02
N LYS A 228 -22.02 -22.46 10.36
CA LYS A 228 -21.97 -23.43 11.46
C LYS A 228 -21.01 -24.58 11.18
N ALA A 229 -20.96 -25.08 9.94
CA ALA A 229 -20.14 -26.22 9.59
C ALA A 229 -18.65 -25.86 9.68
N ARG A 230 -18.26 -24.75 9.07
CA ARG A 230 -16.86 -24.30 9.13
C ARG A 230 -16.46 -23.85 10.54
N THR A 231 -17.37 -23.21 11.29
CA THR A 231 -17.13 -22.85 12.69
C THR A 231 -16.91 -24.10 13.56
N GLU A 232 -17.67 -25.17 13.36
CA GLU A 232 -17.50 -26.42 14.11
C GLU A 232 -16.15 -27.08 13.80
N GLU A 233 -15.79 -27.19 12.53
CA GLU A 233 -14.53 -27.78 12.08
C GLU A 233 -13.31 -26.99 12.60
N LEU A 234 -13.23 -25.70 12.27
CA LEU A 234 -12.14 -24.83 12.67
C LEU A 234 -12.07 -24.66 14.19
N GLY A 235 -13.22 -24.49 14.85
CA GLY A 235 -13.31 -24.38 16.30
C GLY A 235 -12.81 -25.64 17.02
N LYS A 236 -13.08 -26.83 16.48
CA LYS A 236 -12.59 -28.10 17.03
C LYS A 236 -11.05 -28.17 16.97
N GLU A 237 -10.46 -27.84 15.83
CA GLU A 237 -9.00 -27.86 15.69
C GLU A 237 -8.32 -26.81 16.57
N LEU A 238 -8.85 -25.58 16.58
CA LEU A 238 -8.36 -24.51 17.43
C LEU A 238 -8.47 -24.85 18.92
N LEU A 239 -9.57 -25.48 19.36
CA LEU A 239 -9.75 -25.92 20.74
C LEU A 239 -8.72 -26.96 21.15
N LYS A 240 -8.47 -27.92 20.26
CA LYS A 240 -7.52 -29.01 20.52
C LYS A 240 -6.11 -28.48 20.70
N GLU A 241 -5.65 -27.64 19.76
CA GLU A 241 -4.26 -27.13 19.74
C GLU A 241 -4.08 -25.90 20.63
N GLY A 242 -5.11 -25.08 20.81
CA GLY A 242 -5.06 -23.85 21.62
C GLY A 242 -4.94 -24.06 23.11
N ARG A 243 -4.99 -25.32 23.59
CA ARG A 243 -4.73 -25.69 25.00
C ARG A 243 -3.24 -25.66 25.33
N THR A 244 -2.38 -25.66 24.33
CA THR A 244 -0.93 -25.69 24.48
C THR A 244 -0.32 -24.38 24.01
N LYS A 245 0.89 -24.06 24.50
CA LYS A 245 1.64 -22.89 24.03
C LYS A 245 2.22 -23.06 22.61
N ASP A 246 1.99 -24.21 21.98
CA ASP A 246 2.51 -24.57 20.66
C ASP A 246 1.50 -24.31 19.53
N LEU A 247 0.34 -23.70 19.81
CA LEU A 247 -0.65 -23.34 18.79
C LEU A 247 -0.01 -22.57 17.61
N TYR A 248 0.91 -21.63 17.90
CA TYR A 248 1.54 -20.83 16.86
C TYR A 248 2.31 -21.64 15.81
N LYS A 249 2.83 -22.82 16.17
CA LYS A 249 3.52 -23.73 15.24
C LYS A 249 2.60 -24.40 14.23
N LYS A 250 1.34 -24.56 14.60
CA LYS A 250 0.34 -25.28 13.81
C LYS A 250 -0.73 -24.38 13.21
N PHE A 251 -0.78 -23.13 13.64
CA PHE A 251 -1.85 -22.21 13.29
C PHE A 251 -2.01 -22.05 11.78
N GLN A 252 -0.91 -21.91 11.05
CA GLN A 252 -0.93 -21.79 9.59
C GLN A 252 -1.37 -23.08 8.87
N ASP A 253 -1.25 -24.25 9.50
CA ASP A 253 -1.79 -25.51 8.97
C ASP A 253 -3.28 -25.66 9.28
N ILE A 254 -3.77 -25.08 10.38
CA ILE A 254 -5.19 -25.03 10.77
C ILE A 254 -5.95 -24.00 9.96
N PHE A 255 -5.37 -22.80 9.80
CA PHE A 255 -5.93 -21.70 9.03
C PHE A 255 -4.84 -21.07 8.16
N PRO A 256 -4.65 -21.55 6.92
CA PRO A 256 -3.56 -21.12 6.03
C PRO A 256 -3.60 -19.64 5.65
N GLY A 257 -4.76 -19.00 5.75
CA GLY A 257 -5.02 -17.63 5.36
C GLY A 257 -6.28 -17.51 4.52
N LEU A 258 -6.48 -16.35 3.93
CA LEU A 258 -7.66 -16.07 3.12
C LEU A 258 -7.33 -15.22 1.89
N TYR A 259 -8.16 -15.37 0.86
CA TYR A 259 -8.20 -14.50 -0.31
C TYR A 259 -9.51 -13.72 -0.33
N VAL A 260 -9.42 -12.42 -0.62
CA VAL A 260 -10.57 -11.51 -0.70
C VAL A 260 -10.64 -10.92 -2.10
N GLU A 261 -11.78 -11.05 -2.75
CA GLU A 261 -12.05 -10.41 -4.05
C GLU A 261 -13.38 -9.65 -4.04
N SER A 262 -13.51 -8.69 -4.97
CA SER A 262 -14.78 -8.05 -5.27
C SER A 262 -15.47 -8.83 -6.38
N ASP A 263 -16.66 -9.36 -6.09
CA ASP A 263 -17.46 -10.11 -7.06
C ASP A 263 -18.67 -9.32 -7.60
N TYR A 264 -18.93 -8.11 -7.05
CA TYR A 264 -19.98 -7.20 -7.51
C TYR A 264 -19.68 -5.75 -7.10
N GLY A 265 -20.08 -4.81 -7.96
CA GLY A 265 -19.92 -3.37 -7.78
C GLY A 265 -18.76 -2.80 -8.60
N ASP A 266 -18.88 -1.52 -8.97
CA ASP A 266 -17.89 -0.78 -9.75
C ASP A 266 -17.91 0.69 -9.30
N GLY A 267 -16.78 1.19 -8.82
CA GLY A 267 -16.61 2.56 -8.36
C GLY A 267 -15.90 2.72 -7.01
N THR A 268 -15.53 1.64 -6.33
CA THR A 268 -14.90 1.73 -5.00
C THR A 268 -13.80 0.69 -4.81
N ILE A 269 -12.67 1.13 -4.27
CA ILE A 269 -11.57 0.27 -3.81
C ILE A 269 -11.35 0.53 -2.32
N LEU A 270 -11.51 -0.47 -1.46
CA LEU A 270 -11.16 -0.37 -0.03
C LEU A 270 -9.67 -0.59 0.19
N TYR A 271 -9.11 0.14 1.17
CA TYR A 271 -7.73 -0.02 1.65
C TYR A 271 -7.76 -0.67 3.03
N VAL A 272 -7.66 -2.00 3.04
CA VAL A 272 -7.78 -2.83 4.24
C VAL A 272 -6.46 -2.83 4.99
N ASN A 273 -6.42 -2.19 6.16
CA ASN A 273 -5.21 -2.03 6.97
C ASN A 273 -4.92 -3.22 7.86
N ALA A 274 -5.97 -3.93 8.26
CA ALA A 274 -5.84 -5.13 9.06
C ALA A 274 -6.98 -6.12 8.78
N VAL A 275 -6.64 -7.39 8.78
CA VAL A 275 -7.59 -8.49 8.78
C VAL A 275 -7.50 -9.18 10.13
N GLN A 276 -8.65 -9.37 10.76
CA GLN A 276 -8.72 -9.94 12.10
C GLN A 276 -9.77 -11.05 12.15
N MET A 277 -9.37 -12.21 12.63
CA MET A 277 -10.28 -13.31 12.94
C MET A 277 -10.48 -13.38 14.46
N ASP A 278 -11.72 -13.17 14.89
CA ASP A 278 -12.12 -13.31 16.28
C ASP A 278 -12.78 -14.67 16.50
N VAL A 279 -12.21 -15.44 17.39
CA VAL A 279 -12.78 -16.70 17.88
C VAL A 279 -13.36 -16.42 19.25
N ALA A 280 -14.66 -16.23 19.31
CA ALA A 280 -15.39 -15.89 20.53
C ALA A 280 -16.12 -17.11 21.07
N PHE A 281 -16.09 -17.28 22.38
CA PHE A 281 -16.73 -18.35 23.12
C PHE A 281 -17.75 -17.80 24.10
N LEU A 282 -18.78 -18.61 24.36
CA LEU A 282 -19.80 -18.35 25.34
C LEU A 282 -19.75 -19.44 26.41
N GLU A 283 -19.67 -19.05 27.68
CA GLU A 283 -19.54 -19.97 28.81
C GLU A 283 -20.38 -19.55 30.00
N HIS A 284 -20.68 -20.48 30.91
CA HIS A 284 -21.30 -20.16 32.17
C HIS A 284 -20.35 -19.38 33.08
N ALA A 285 -20.86 -18.32 33.66
CA ALA A 285 -20.21 -17.67 34.78
C ALA A 285 -20.27 -18.59 36.02
N ARG A 286 -19.12 -18.73 36.70
CA ARG A 286 -19.02 -19.56 37.91
C ARG A 286 -18.49 -18.78 39.08
N ASP A 287 -18.96 -19.16 40.26
CA ASP A 287 -18.41 -18.66 41.52
C ASP A 287 -16.93 -19.06 41.68
N SER A 288 -16.08 -18.12 42.03
CA SER A 288 -14.64 -18.32 42.07
C SER A 288 -14.15 -19.23 43.20
N ILE A 289 -14.99 -19.47 44.20
CA ILE A 289 -14.64 -20.27 45.38
C ILE A 289 -15.24 -21.68 45.27
N THR A 290 -16.53 -21.74 44.96
CA THR A 290 -17.30 -23.01 44.99
C THR A 290 -17.34 -23.71 43.65
N GLY A 291 -17.03 -23.02 42.54
CA GLY A 291 -17.19 -23.54 41.18
C GLY A 291 -18.64 -23.64 40.71
N ALA A 292 -19.60 -23.23 41.54
CA ALA A 292 -21.02 -23.32 41.22
C ALA A 292 -21.40 -22.34 40.10
N LYS A 293 -22.32 -22.77 39.20
CA LYS A 293 -22.86 -21.90 38.15
C LYS A 293 -23.59 -20.71 38.78
N LEU A 294 -23.24 -19.51 38.33
CA LEU A 294 -23.92 -18.30 38.77
C LEU A 294 -25.22 -18.13 37.97
N ARG A 295 -26.21 -17.59 38.65
CA ARG A 295 -27.50 -17.25 38.07
C ARG A 295 -27.82 -15.77 38.27
N THR A 296 -28.53 -15.20 37.31
CA THR A 296 -29.06 -13.84 37.42
C THR A 296 -30.14 -13.78 38.49
N SER A 297 -30.51 -12.57 38.89
CA SER A 297 -31.63 -12.33 39.81
C SER A 297 -32.97 -12.91 39.33
N LEU A 298 -33.09 -13.16 38.03
CA LEU A 298 -34.25 -13.78 37.41
C LEU A 298 -34.16 -15.32 37.31
N GLY A 299 -33.14 -15.94 37.94
CA GLY A 299 -32.93 -17.38 37.92
C GLY A 299 -32.38 -17.96 36.64
N LYS A 300 -32.03 -17.11 35.66
CA LYS A 300 -31.40 -17.51 34.38
C LYS A 300 -29.91 -17.72 34.57
N ASP A 301 -29.32 -18.59 33.78
CA ASP A 301 -27.89 -18.82 33.77
C ASP A 301 -27.16 -17.51 33.41
N SER A 302 -26.15 -17.16 34.19
CA SER A 302 -25.25 -16.06 33.90
C SER A 302 -24.15 -16.57 32.97
N VAL A 303 -23.89 -15.85 31.87
CA VAL A 303 -22.88 -16.22 30.87
C VAL A 303 -21.85 -15.12 30.71
N VAL A 304 -20.64 -15.51 30.32
CA VAL A 304 -19.52 -14.63 30.01
C VAL A 304 -18.98 -14.93 28.62
N TYR A 305 -18.36 -13.93 28.05
CA TYR A 305 -17.70 -14.04 26.75
C TYR A 305 -16.19 -14.14 26.95
N ALA A 306 -15.57 -15.08 26.25
CA ALA A 306 -14.13 -15.23 26.17
C ALA A 306 -13.70 -15.40 24.73
N GLY A 307 -12.46 -15.11 24.40
CA GLY A 307 -12.01 -15.29 23.03
C GLY A 307 -10.55 -14.93 22.79
N ARG A 308 -10.14 -15.10 21.56
CA ARG A 308 -8.85 -14.67 21.02
C ARG A 308 -9.04 -14.11 19.63
N SER A 309 -8.18 -13.13 19.32
CA SER A 309 -8.11 -12.50 18.00
C SER A 309 -6.78 -12.84 17.35
N PHE A 310 -6.84 -13.22 16.08
CA PHE A 310 -5.68 -13.44 15.22
C PHE A 310 -5.70 -12.36 14.15
N THR A 311 -4.61 -11.60 14.02
CA THR A 311 -4.58 -10.41 13.17
C THR A 311 -3.45 -10.51 12.16
N SER A 312 -3.66 -9.96 10.96
CA SER A 312 -2.59 -9.81 9.97
C SER A 312 -1.52 -8.84 10.50
N THR A 313 -0.27 -9.23 10.37
CA THR A 313 0.89 -8.44 10.80
C THR A 313 1.95 -8.45 9.69
N ARG A 314 3.03 -7.70 9.89
CA ARG A 314 4.14 -7.66 8.92
C ARG A 314 4.96 -8.95 8.86
N GLU A 315 4.78 -9.85 9.82
CA GLU A 315 5.49 -11.13 9.89
C GLU A 315 4.84 -12.22 9.03
N VAL A 316 3.60 -12.00 8.59
CA VAL A 316 2.87 -12.96 7.74
C VAL A 316 2.74 -12.43 6.31
N ILE A 317 2.45 -13.34 5.37
CA ILE A 317 2.30 -12.98 3.97
C ILE A 317 1.03 -12.17 3.79
N GLN A 318 1.18 -11.02 3.10
CA GLN A 318 0.08 -10.25 2.55
C GLN A 318 0.47 -9.81 1.14
N ALA A 319 -0.36 -10.11 0.16
CA ALA A 319 -0.08 -9.86 -1.25
C ALA A 319 -1.34 -9.38 -1.96
N ASN A 320 -1.17 -8.49 -2.93
CA ASN A 320 -2.29 -7.95 -3.71
C ASN A 320 -2.26 -8.51 -5.13
N LYS A 321 -3.42 -8.92 -5.63
CA LYS A 321 -3.67 -9.14 -7.04
C LYS A 321 -4.25 -7.88 -7.64
N LEU A 322 -3.57 -7.33 -8.65
CA LEU A 322 -3.98 -6.08 -9.29
C LEU A 322 -4.10 -6.30 -10.79
N GLU A 323 -5.26 -5.99 -11.35
CA GLU A 323 -5.54 -6.17 -12.77
C GLU A 323 -5.97 -4.84 -13.39
N ASN A 324 -5.31 -4.46 -14.47
CA ASN A 324 -5.70 -3.34 -15.33
C ASN A 324 -6.34 -3.87 -16.61
N GLY A 325 -7.40 -3.22 -17.08
CA GLY A 325 -8.06 -3.57 -18.34
C GLY A 325 -7.20 -3.19 -19.57
N THR A 326 -7.57 -3.73 -20.72
CA THR A 326 -6.83 -3.57 -21.98
C THR A 326 -6.78 -2.14 -22.52
N LYS A 327 -7.67 -1.24 -22.08
CA LYS A 327 -7.70 0.17 -22.52
C LYS A 327 -6.41 0.93 -22.18
N ILE A 328 -5.64 0.43 -21.23
CA ILE A 328 -4.32 0.99 -20.86
C ILE A 328 -3.32 0.96 -22.03
N GLU A 329 -3.46 -0.01 -22.95
CA GLU A 329 -2.60 -0.15 -24.13
C GLU A 329 -2.71 1.07 -25.06
N GLU A 330 -3.91 1.63 -25.20
CA GLU A 330 -4.14 2.85 -25.98
C GLU A 330 -3.36 4.06 -25.44
N CYS A 331 -3.17 4.10 -24.11
CA CYS A 331 -2.40 5.16 -23.45
C CYS A 331 -0.88 4.96 -23.63
N ILE A 332 -0.42 3.71 -23.73
CA ILE A 332 1.00 3.39 -23.94
C ILE A 332 1.43 3.81 -25.35
N ASP A 333 0.57 3.61 -26.33
CA ASP A 333 0.86 3.90 -27.75
C ASP A 333 0.79 5.39 -28.13
N ARG A 334 0.45 6.26 -27.17
CA ARG A 334 0.37 7.71 -27.43
C ARG A 334 1.73 8.30 -27.73
N LYS A 335 1.78 9.16 -28.77
CA LYS A 335 3.00 9.82 -29.23
C LYS A 335 3.18 11.24 -28.71
N ASP A 336 2.08 11.86 -28.25
CA ASP A 336 2.01 13.25 -27.82
C ASP A 336 2.23 13.46 -26.31
N CYS A 337 2.35 12.37 -25.56
CA CYS A 337 2.56 12.40 -24.11
C CYS A 337 3.02 11.04 -23.61
N THR A 338 3.49 11.01 -22.38
CA THR A 338 3.69 9.78 -21.63
C THR A 338 2.82 9.77 -20.37
N TYR A 339 2.65 8.59 -19.77
CA TYR A 339 1.83 8.43 -18.57
C TYR A 339 2.61 7.77 -17.45
N LEU A 340 2.30 8.21 -16.24
CA LEU A 340 2.49 7.44 -15.03
C LEU A 340 1.13 7.00 -14.55
N LYS A 341 0.90 5.70 -14.34
CA LYS A 341 -0.34 5.18 -13.78
C LYS A 341 -0.05 4.10 -12.75
N SER A 342 -0.45 4.35 -11.51
CA SER A 342 -0.50 3.37 -10.43
C SER A 342 -1.93 2.82 -10.26
N PRO A 343 -2.06 1.60 -9.71
CA PRO A 343 -0.99 0.64 -9.48
C PRO A 343 -0.70 -0.21 -10.72
N ALA A 344 0.57 -0.65 -10.84
CA ALA A 344 1.01 -1.64 -11.83
C ALA A 344 0.49 -1.42 -13.27
N GLY A 345 0.35 -0.15 -13.68
CA GLY A 345 -0.24 0.22 -14.97
C GLY A 345 0.77 0.65 -16.00
N ILE A 346 1.23 1.90 -15.93
CA ILE A 346 2.17 2.50 -16.86
C ILE A 346 3.28 3.19 -16.08
N PHE A 347 4.54 2.91 -16.47
CA PHE A 347 5.67 3.73 -16.05
C PHE A 347 6.17 4.56 -17.23
N THR A 348 6.95 5.60 -16.96
CA THR A 348 7.62 6.38 -17.98
C THR A 348 9.10 6.00 -18.00
N GLU A 349 9.55 5.41 -19.10
CA GLU A 349 10.97 5.25 -19.40
C GLU A 349 11.54 6.61 -19.83
N VAL A 350 12.71 6.96 -19.30
CA VAL A 350 13.42 8.20 -19.55
C VAL A 350 14.79 7.85 -20.11
N THR A 351 15.07 8.26 -21.32
CA THR A 351 16.39 8.08 -21.95
C THR A 351 17.14 9.39 -21.90
N LEU A 352 18.27 9.42 -21.19
CA LEU A 352 19.11 10.59 -21.08
C LEU A 352 20.09 10.64 -22.28
N PRO A 353 20.34 11.83 -22.87
CA PRO A 353 21.25 12.03 -23.99
C PRO A 353 22.72 12.03 -23.53
N ILE A 354 23.15 10.94 -22.89
CA ILE A 354 24.45 10.84 -22.21
C ILE A 354 25.62 11.03 -23.17
N GLU A 355 25.51 10.57 -24.44
CA GLU A 355 26.55 10.75 -25.44
C GLU A 355 26.71 12.23 -25.83
N GLU A 356 25.62 12.93 -26.04
CA GLU A 356 25.60 14.33 -26.38
C GLU A 356 26.16 15.17 -25.22
N ILE A 357 25.75 14.86 -23.98
CA ILE A 357 26.29 15.44 -22.77
C ILE A 357 27.81 15.24 -22.71
N SER A 358 28.28 14.00 -22.89
CA SER A 358 29.72 13.67 -22.86
C SER A 358 30.51 14.41 -23.92
N ASN A 359 29.99 14.50 -25.16
CA ASN A 359 30.65 15.17 -26.27
C ASN A 359 30.70 16.68 -26.05
N THR A 360 29.65 17.29 -25.48
CA THR A 360 29.57 18.72 -25.20
C THR A 360 30.49 19.15 -24.04
N LEU A 361 30.61 18.28 -23.03
CA LEU A 361 31.48 18.51 -21.88
C LEU A 361 32.97 18.39 -22.23
N GLY A 362 33.33 17.46 -23.10
CA GLY A 362 34.74 17.18 -23.40
C GLY A 362 35.51 16.79 -22.14
N SER A 363 36.41 17.69 -21.68
CA SER A 363 37.18 17.52 -20.44
C SER A 363 36.57 18.20 -19.21
N ASP A 364 35.41 18.86 -19.37
CA ASP A 364 34.79 19.62 -18.28
C ASP A 364 34.13 18.68 -17.27
N THR A 365 34.03 19.12 -16.03
CA THR A 365 33.44 18.33 -14.94
C THR A 365 31.99 18.75 -14.73
N LEU A 366 31.10 17.75 -14.62
CA LEU A 366 29.71 17.97 -14.24
C LEU A 366 29.62 18.47 -12.79
N ASN A 367 29.10 19.67 -12.60
CA ASN A 367 28.90 20.26 -11.28
C ASN A 367 27.52 19.97 -10.71
N ALA A 368 26.47 20.23 -11.49
CA ALA A 368 25.08 19.95 -11.11
C ALA A 368 24.28 19.55 -12.35
N VAL A 369 23.41 18.53 -12.20
CA VAL A 369 22.51 18.07 -13.23
C VAL A 369 21.08 18.09 -12.70
N LYS A 370 20.21 18.88 -13.32
CA LYS A 370 18.79 19.02 -12.97
C LYS A 370 17.93 18.44 -14.10
N LEU A 371 17.08 17.46 -13.77
CA LEU A 371 16.09 16.90 -14.69
C LEU A 371 14.70 17.39 -14.30
N SER A 372 13.94 17.92 -15.26
CA SER A 372 12.56 18.35 -15.06
C SER A 372 11.64 17.71 -16.10
N ILE A 373 10.61 17.00 -15.63
CA ILE A 373 9.59 16.35 -16.46
C ILE A 373 8.25 17.04 -16.17
N PRO A 374 7.77 17.92 -17.06
CA PRO A 374 6.54 18.68 -16.84
C PRO A 374 5.31 17.79 -16.90
N ILE A 375 4.32 18.12 -16.05
CA ILE A 375 3.02 17.46 -15.97
C ILE A 375 2.00 18.32 -16.69
N TYR A 376 1.16 17.72 -17.51
CA TYR A 376 -0.02 18.42 -18.05
C TYR A 376 -1.00 18.71 -16.91
N ASN A 377 -1.34 19.98 -16.76
CA ASN A 377 -2.32 20.41 -15.76
C ASN A 377 -3.73 20.07 -16.27
N GLU A 378 -4.18 18.84 -16.01
CA GLU A 378 -5.55 18.43 -16.30
C GLU A 378 -6.41 18.78 -15.09
N ALA A 379 -7.47 19.55 -15.31
CA ALA A 379 -8.43 19.85 -14.26
C ALA A 379 -9.14 18.56 -13.83
N THR A 380 -8.76 18.03 -12.67
CA THR A 380 -9.41 16.85 -12.07
C THR A 380 -10.67 17.23 -11.32
N SER A 381 -10.95 18.54 -11.16
CA SER A 381 -12.05 19.09 -10.38
C SER A 381 -13.45 18.69 -10.87
N ASP A 382 -13.58 18.36 -12.14
CA ASP A 382 -14.88 18.02 -12.73
C ASP A 382 -15.17 16.51 -12.71
N LYS A 383 -14.21 15.69 -12.32
CA LYS A 383 -14.36 14.23 -12.20
C LYS A 383 -14.73 13.87 -10.78
N LYS A 384 -15.94 13.40 -10.58
CA LYS A 384 -16.47 13.00 -9.26
C LYS A 384 -15.55 12.03 -8.50
N PHE A 385 -14.73 11.26 -9.20
CA PHE A 385 -13.79 10.26 -8.64
C PHE A 385 -12.46 10.28 -9.41
N GLY A 386 -11.85 11.47 -9.57
CA GLY A 386 -10.59 11.60 -10.29
C GLY A 386 -9.42 10.97 -9.55
N MET A 387 -8.60 10.20 -10.26
CA MET A 387 -7.31 9.75 -9.75
C MET A 387 -6.38 10.95 -9.54
N SER A 388 -5.73 11.01 -8.39
CA SER A 388 -4.78 12.09 -8.08
C SER A 388 -3.43 11.88 -8.76
N VAL A 389 -2.72 12.98 -9.00
CA VAL A 389 -1.34 12.94 -9.49
C VAL A 389 -0.46 12.33 -8.38
N PRO A 390 0.38 11.32 -8.69
CA PRO A 390 1.34 10.77 -7.74
C PRO A 390 2.26 11.86 -7.19
N ARG A 391 2.35 11.96 -5.87
CA ARG A 391 3.16 13.00 -5.20
C ARG A 391 4.59 12.59 -4.94
N SER A 392 4.84 11.30 -4.88
CA SER A 392 6.17 10.74 -4.70
C SER A 392 6.49 9.84 -5.89
N VAL A 393 7.63 10.11 -6.52
CA VAL A 393 8.11 9.32 -7.65
C VAL A 393 9.60 9.02 -7.50
N LEU A 394 9.98 7.82 -7.88
CA LEU A 394 11.36 7.36 -7.92
C LEU A 394 11.86 7.41 -9.37
N LEU A 395 12.94 8.13 -9.62
CA LEU A 395 13.73 8.00 -10.83
C LEU A 395 14.84 6.98 -10.56
N ILE A 396 14.83 5.86 -11.26
CA ILE A 396 15.79 4.77 -11.06
C ILE A 396 16.37 4.30 -12.37
N ARG A 397 17.65 3.96 -12.41
CA ARG A 397 18.25 3.32 -13.58
C ARG A 397 17.56 1.97 -13.83
N LYS A 398 17.12 1.75 -15.07
CA LYS A 398 16.28 0.61 -15.46
C LYS A 398 16.83 -0.74 -15.00
N LYS A 399 18.15 -0.93 -15.06
CA LYS A 399 18.83 -2.16 -14.66
C LYS A 399 18.74 -2.51 -13.17
N TYR A 400 18.41 -1.54 -12.30
CA TYR A 400 18.30 -1.76 -10.84
C TYR A 400 16.86 -1.79 -10.34
N LYS A 401 15.87 -1.59 -11.21
CA LYS A 401 14.48 -1.42 -10.85
C LYS A 401 13.93 -2.57 -10.00
N ASP A 402 14.15 -3.82 -10.44
CA ASP A 402 13.52 -4.98 -9.78
C ASP A 402 14.18 -5.31 -8.44
N ASP A 403 15.49 -5.20 -8.36
CA ASP A 403 16.25 -5.48 -7.13
C ASP A 403 16.00 -4.43 -6.05
N PHE A 404 15.78 -3.17 -6.42
CA PHE A 404 15.53 -2.07 -5.48
C PHE A 404 14.36 -2.39 -4.53
N PHE A 405 13.22 -2.80 -5.07
CA PHE A 405 12.03 -3.07 -4.28
C PHE A 405 12.12 -4.40 -3.51
N LYS A 406 12.71 -5.44 -4.11
CA LYS A 406 12.94 -6.74 -3.45
C LYS A 406 13.85 -6.63 -2.24
N ASN A 407 14.90 -5.84 -2.36
CA ASN A 407 15.89 -5.64 -1.31
C ASN A 407 15.51 -4.54 -0.32
N ASN A 408 14.34 -3.88 -0.51
CA ASN A 408 13.89 -2.74 0.28
C ASN A 408 14.96 -1.64 0.37
N GLU A 409 15.58 -1.31 -0.78
CA GLU A 409 16.60 -0.28 -0.88
C GLU A 409 16.00 1.12 -0.69
N LEU A 410 16.83 2.07 -0.27
CA LEU A 410 16.50 3.49 -0.21
C LEU A 410 17.20 4.23 -1.34
N SER A 411 16.66 5.40 -1.71
CA SER A 411 17.27 6.25 -2.73
C SER A 411 18.65 6.73 -2.25
N ASP A 412 19.68 6.50 -3.07
CA ASP A 412 21.10 6.76 -2.76
C ASP A 412 21.70 7.92 -3.57
N GLY A 413 20.95 8.48 -4.52
CA GLY A 413 21.45 9.52 -5.43
C GLY A 413 22.44 9.01 -6.50
N ILE A 414 22.73 7.70 -6.53
CA ILE A 414 23.68 7.05 -7.45
C ILE A 414 22.94 6.14 -8.44
N LYS A 415 22.12 5.23 -7.93
CA LYS A 415 21.27 4.32 -8.71
C LYS A 415 19.88 4.92 -8.92
N SER A 416 19.41 5.69 -7.94
CA SER A 416 18.06 6.24 -7.91
C SER A 416 18.02 7.61 -7.24
N SER A 417 17.01 8.42 -7.58
CA SER A 417 16.69 9.71 -6.97
C SER A 417 15.20 9.77 -6.66
N LEU A 418 14.86 10.17 -5.43
CA LEU A 418 13.49 10.29 -4.98
C LEU A 418 13.02 11.75 -5.11
N PHE A 419 11.88 11.94 -5.78
CA PHE A 419 11.09 13.14 -5.71
C PHE A 419 9.92 12.90 -4.76
N ASP A 420 9.79 13.73 -3.72
CA ASP A 420 8.71 13.62 -2.74
C ASP A 420 8.12 15.00 -2.44
N TYR A 421 6.90 15.24 -2.95
CA TYR A 421 6.21 16.51 -2.83
C TYR A 421 5.38 16.56 -1.55
N SER A 422 5.93 17.18 -0.52
CA SER A 422 5.33 17.24 0.82
C SER A 422 4.26 18.34 1.01
N SER A 423 4.13 19.30 0.07
CA SER A 423 3.15 20.38 0.20
C SER A 423 1.72 19.87 0.06
N SER A 424 0.87 20.17 1.03
CA SER A 424 -0.57 19.86 0.98
C SER A 424 -1.36 20.84 0.11
N THR A 425 -0.79 22.01 -0.19
CA THR A 425 -1.42 23.10 -0.94
C THR A 425 -0.56 23.47 -2.15
N GLY A 426 -1.06 23.20 -3.32
CA GLY A 426 -0.40 23.58 -4.57
C GLY A 426 -0.51 22.49 -5.64
N ASN A 427 -0.60 22.92 -6.88
CA ASN A 427 -0.60 22.01 -8.02
C ASN A 427 0.84 21.60 -8.34
N LEU A 428 1.06 20.30 -8.44
CA LEU A 428 2.31 19.76 -8.92
C LEU A 428 2.37 19.93 -10.45
N THR A 429 3.32 20.72 -10.92
CA THR A 429 3.46 21.05 -12.35
C THR A 429 4.58 20.31 -13.05
N ALA A 430 5.54 19.75 -12.31
CA ALA A 430 6.64 18.97 -12.84
C ALA A 430 7.25 18.07 -11.77
N TYR A 431 7.80 16.94 -12.19
CA TYR A 431 8.72 16.15 -11.39
C TYR A 431 10.13 16.65 -11.63
N THR A 432 10.72 17.30 -10.62
CA THR A 432 12.03 17.93 -10.73
C THR A 432 13.04 17.29 -9.80
N PHE A 433 14.08 16.72 -10.38
CA PHE A 433 15.23 16.14 -9.68
C PHE A 433 16.39 17.15 -9.74
N ASN A 434 16.63 17.84 -8.64
CA ASN A 434 17.54 19.01 -8.61
C ASN A 434 19.02 18.64 -8.76
N ASN A 435 19.41 17.42 -8.39
CA ASN A 435 20.80 16.98 -8.56
C ASN A 435 20.87 15.47 -8.79
N ILE A 436 21.06 15.07 -10.04
CA ILE A 436 21.29 13.69 -10.46
C ILE A 436 22.68 13.49 -11.06
N THR A 437 23.64 14.36 -10.71
CA THR A 437 25.02 14.32 -11.25
C THR A 437 25.68 12.98 -11.08
N GLN A 438 25.55 12.35 -9.91
CA GLN A 438 26.13 11.03 -9.66
C GLN A 438 25.50 9.94 -10.54
N MET A 439 24.18 10.04 -10.78
CA MET A 439 23.49 9.10 -11.67
C MET A 439 23.98 9.21 -13.11
N VAL A 440 24.18 10.46 -13.61
CA VAL A 440 24.72 10.72 -14.94
C VAL A 440 26.16 10.23 -15.05
N ASN A 441 27.02 10.55 -14.07
CA ASN A 441 28.40 10.05 -14.04
C ASN A 441 28.48 8.52 -14.04
N ASN A 442 27.56 7.87 -13.33
CA ASN A 442 27.44 6.40 -13.32
C ASN A 442 27.04 5.85 -14.69
N CYS A 443 26.19 6.57 -15.42
CA CYS A 443 25.86 6.21 -16.79
C CYS A 443 27.05 6.36 -17.73
N LEU A 444 27.80 7.44 -17.63
CA LEU A 444 29.03 7.65 -18.41
C LEU A 444 30.06 6.54 -18.20
N ALA A 445 30.21 6.08 -16.94
CA ALA A 445 31.10 4.95 -16.62
C ALA A 445 30.61 3.61 -17.16
N ASP A 446 29.32 3.48 -17.42
CA ASP A 446 28.67 2.27 -17.97
C ASP A 446 28.37 2.40 -19.47
N LYS A 447 28.86 3.45 -20.12
CA LYS A 447 28.64 3.66 -21.57
C LYS A 447 28.97 2.37 -22.33
N ASP A 448 28.06 1.99 -23.23
CA ASP A 448 28.15 0.82 -24.09
C ASP A 448 28.17 -0.55 -23.37
N LYS A 449 27.80 -0.61 -22.06
CA LYS A 449 27.70 -1.86 -21.31
C LYS A 449 26.28 -2.42 -21.27
N GLY A 450 25.65 -2.59 -22.44
CA GLY A 450 24.30 -3.13 -22.59
C GLY A 450 23.32 -2.13 -23.17
N GLU A 451 22.13 -2.61 -23.57
CA GLU A 451 21.14 -1.81 -24.32
C GLU A 451 20.48 -0.70 -23.49
N ASP A 452 20.41 -0.87 -22.16
CA ASP A 452 19.69 0.04 -21.26
C ASP A 452 20.63 0.93 -20.40
N TRP A 453 21.89 1.11 -20.83
CA TRP A 453 22.92 1.79 -20.03
C TRP A 453 22.59 3.26 -19.71
N ASN A 454 21.80 3.97 -20.55
CA ASN A 454 21.39 5.36 -20.37
C ASN A 454 19.89 5.50 -20.05
N LYS A 455 19.19 4.39 -19.77
CA LYS A 455 17.76 4.38 -19.51
C LYS A 455 17.43 4.38 -18.02
N PHE A 456 16.44 5.17 -17.70
CA PHE A 456 15.84 5.31 -16.37
C PHE A 456 14.35 5.00 -16.44
N VAL A 457 13.75 4.70 -15.30
CA VAL A 457 12.31 4.53 -15.17
C VAL A 457 11.81 5.45 -14.07
N LEU A 458 10.76 6.19 -14.36
CA LEU A 458 10.02 6.99 -13.40
C LEU A 458 8.85 6.15 -12.86
N ILE A 459 8.78 5.99 -11.55
CA ILE A 459 7.89 5.04 -10.87
C ILE A 459 7.14 5.75 -9.75
N PRO A 460 5.79 5.71 -9.70
CA PRO A 460 5.02 6.15 -8.55
C PRO A 460 5.33 5.29 -7.32
N VAL A 461 5.66 5.93 -6.19
CA VAL A 461 6.07 5.24 -4.97
C VAL A 461 5.34 5.74 -3.73
N LEU A 462 5.15 4.83 -2.78
CA LEU A 462 4.72 5.14 -1.42
C LEU A 462 5.96 5.26 -0.53
N VAL A 463 6.15 6.43 0.07
CA VAL A 463 7.28 6.73 0.95
C VAL A 463 6.81 6.66 2.39
N THR A 464 7.44 5.80 3.18
CA THR A 464 7.22 5.74 4.63
C THR A 464 8.35 6.47 5.34
N LYS A 465 7.97 7.39 6.23
CA LYS A 465 8.91 8.19 7.02
C LYS A 465 8.80 7.86 8.50
N ASP A 466 9.92 7.86 9.20
CA ASP A 466 9.93 7.76 10.65
C ASP A 466 9.44 9.10 11.24
N SER A 467 8.42 9.01 12.08
CA SER A 467 7.83 10.17 12.78
C SER A 467 8.43 10.39 14.17
N SER A 468 9.51 9.71 14.54
CA SER A 468 10.18 9.93 15.83
C SER A 468 10.77 11.34 15.88
N ALA A 469 9.92 12.29 16.23
CA ALA A 469 10.26 13.68 16.45
C ALA A 469 11.11 13.80 17.71
N ASN A 470 12.40 13.99 17.55
CA ASN A 470 13.22 14.57 18.61
C ASN A 470 12.92 16.07 18.66
N SER A 471 12.00 16.46 19.55
CA SER A 471 11.42 17.80 19.65
C SER A 471 12.41 18.94 19.95
N ASN A 472 13.70 18.64 20.10
CA ASN A 472 14.71 19.64 20.47
C ASN A 472 15.60 20.13 19.33
N TYR A 473 15.55 19.53 18.11
CA TYR A 473 16.45 19.88 17.00
C TYR A 473 15.80 19.88 15.61
N GLY A 474 14.54 20.19 15.49
CA GLY A 474 13.84 20.20 14.19
C GLY A 474 13.44 18.78 13.75
N THR A 475 12.26 18.66 13.18
CA THR A 475 11.71 17.40 12.66
C THR A 475 12.43 17.00 11.37
N SER A 476 13.50 16.22 11.43
CA SER A 476 13.98 15.50 10.26
C SER A 476 13.24 14.15 10.19
N SER A 477 12.30 14.02 9.28
CA SER A 477 11.64 12.75 9.01
C SER A 477 12.52 11.94 8.06
N ASN A 478 13.18 10.90 8.58
CA ASN A 478 13.97 9.99 7.75
C ASN A 478 13.07 9.05 6.96
N VAL A 479 13.36 8.87 5.68
CA VAL A 479 12.71 7.83 4.87
C VAL A 479 13.19 6.47 5.36
N ILE A 480 12.25 5.60 5.69
CA ILE A 480 12.52 4.24 6.19
C ILE A 480 12.12 3.15 5.19
N SER A 481 11.26 3.46 4.22
CA SER A 481 10.87 2.53 3.18
C SER A 481 10.36 3.27 1.95
N ILE A 482 10.67 2.72 0.77
CA ILE A 482 10.15 3.14 -0.52
C ILE A 482 9.58 1.89 -1.20
N GLN A 483 8.27 1.88 -1.46
CA GLN A 483 7.57 0.78 -2.10
C GLN A 483 6.74 1.28 -3.27
N HIS A 484 6.31 0.39 -4.18
CA HIS A 484 5.38 0.79 -5.23
C HIS A 484 4.10 1.39 -4.64
N ASP A 485 3.61 2.48 -5.23
CA ASP A 485 2.29 3.02 -4.86
C ASP A 485 1.20 2.15 -5.48
N LEU A 486 0.40 1.51 -4.61
CA LEU A 486 -0.71 0.65 -5.02
C LEU A 486 -2.06 1.36 -4.99
N LYS A 487 -2.08 2.67 -4.74
CA LYS A 487 -3.30 3.49 -4.81
C LYS A 487 -3.55 3.95 -6.24
N PRO A 488 -4.81 3.99 -6.70
CA PRO A 488 -5.15 4.54 -8.00
C PRO A 488 -4.71 5.99 -8.14
N GLY A 489 -3.85 6.25 -9.11
CA GLY A 489 -3.32 7.57 -9.40
C GLY A 489 -2.74 7.63 -10.82
N TYR A 490 -2.69 8.81 -11.44
CA TYR A 490 -2.00 9.00 -12.71
C TYR A 490 -1.47 10.42 -12.88
N ALA A 491 -0.46 10.54 -13.73
CA ALA A 491 -0.03 11.81 -14.30
C ALA A 491 0.17 11.65 -15.80
N ARG A 492 -0.26 12.66 -16.57
CA ARG A 492 0.09 12.80 -17.98
C ARG A 492 1.28 13.75 -18.06
N LEU A 493 2.35 13.27 -18.68
CA LEU A 493 3.63 13.97 -18.73
C LEU A 493 3.91 14.49 -20.14
N LYS A 494 4.60 15.61 -20.25
CA LYS A 494 5.20 16.02 -21.52
C LYS A 494 6.26 15.00 -21.94
N GLY A 495 6.22 14.60 -23.19
CA GLY A 495 7.09 13.56 -23.73
C GLY A 495 6.43 12.81 -24.88
N GLY A 496 6.94 11.63 -25.16
CA GLY A 496 6.49 10.78 -26.25
C GLY A 496 7.26 11.01 -27.54
N ALA A 497 6.95 10.20 -28.55
CA ALA A 497 7.69 10.18 -29.82
C ALA A 497 7.64 11.52 -30.59
N ASN A 498 6.62 12.35 -30.37
CA ASN A 498 6.50 13.66 -31.02
C ASN A 498 7.58 14.65 -30.59
N ALA A 499 8.20 14.45 -29.43
CA ALA A 499 9.31 15.30 -28.96
C ALA A 499 10.55 15.23 -29.89
N THR A 500 10.68 14.14 -30.64
CA THR A 500 11.83 13.92 -31.57
C THR A 500 11.38 13.54 -32.98
N ASP A 501 10.12 13.80 -33.35
CA ASP A 501 9.59 13.48 -34.65
C ASP A 501 10.11 14.47 -35.71
N PRO A 502 10.99 14.05 -36.65
CA PRO A 502 11.57 14.94 -37.66
C PRO A 502 10.57 15.51 -38.66
N THR A 503 9.33 15.03 -38.64
CA THR A 503 8.26 15.55 -39.51
C THR A 503 7.55 16.75 -38.89
N LEU A 504 7.76 17.03 -37.59
CA LEU A 504 7.23 18.18 -36.88
C LEU A 504 8.27 19.31 -36.91
N SER A 505 7.81 20.57 -36.87
CA SER A 505 8.69 21.73 -36.69
C SER A 505 9.28 21.75 -35.28
N GLU A 506 10.42 22.44 -35.09
CA GLU A 506 11.05 22.60 -33.77
C GLU A 506 10.05 23.18 -32.74
N ASP A 507 9.30 24.22 -33.11
CA ASP A 507 8.26 24.82 -32.25
C ASP A 507 7.14 23.84 -31.86
N GLU A 508 6.88 22.82 -32.67
CA GLU A 508 5.91 21.76 -32.35
C GLU A 508 6.51 20.68 -31.47
N GLN A 509 7.77 20.29 -31.72
CA GLN A 509 8.50 19.33 -30.89
C GLN A 509 8.68 19.88 -29.46
N ASP A 510 9.00 21.17 -29.30
CA ASP A 510 9.19 21.85 -28.01
C ASP A 510 7.98 21.74 -27.07
N LYS A 511 6.76 21.60 -27.62
CA LYS A 511 5.55 21.37 -26.82
C LYS A 511 5.57 20.08 -26.03
N TYR A 512 6.35 19.11 -26.48
CA TYR A 512 6.44 17.76 -25.94
C TYR A 512 7.75 17.49 -25.17
N LEU A 513 8.69 18.44 -25.13
CA LEU A 513 10.00 18.21 -24.56
C LEU A 513 10.02 18.16 -23.02
N SER A 514 10.82 17.23 -22.52
CA SER A 514 11.35 17.22 -21.16
C SER A 514 12.83 17.60 -21.22
N LEU A 515 13.32 18.37 -20.25
CA LEU A 515 14.63 18.99 -20.31
C LEU A 515 15.54 18.54 -19.17
N ILE A 516 16.83 18.36 -19.50
CA ILE A 516 17.89 18.21 -18.53
C ILE A 516 18.84 19.43 -18.62
N HIS A 517 19.12 20.05 -17.50
CA HIS A 517 20.00 21.20 -17.37
C HIS A 517 21.28 20.79 -16.66
N ILE A 518 22.43 21.19 -17.21
CA ILE A 518 23.75 20.83 -16.74
C ILE A 518 24.60 22.07 -16.54
#